data_3d44930d376f5f2eab05e45ea074d048
#
_entry.id   3d44930d376f5f2eab05e45ea074d048
#
_cell.length_a   1.000
_cell.length_b   1.000
_cell.length_c   1.000
_cell.angle_alpha   90.00
_cell.angle_beta   90.00
_cell.angle_gamma   90.00
#
_symmetry.space_group_name_H-M   'P 1'
#
loop_
_entity.id
_entity.type
_entity.pdbx_description
1 polymer ?
#
loop_
_entity_poly.entity_id
_entity_poly.type
_entity_poly.pdbx_seq_one_letter_code
_entity_poly.pdbx_strand_id
1 'polypeptide(L)'
;MSDDGYVEIVGFLNEDSKAEKAGLKIGDKICKVDGEDVTGWSISEVRNKIIGEENTSVRVSVLRDGEELEFITTRVAVHENSVNSAELKGNIGYIQITTFNSTTTDEFTDALDWMREKNIKKIILDLRNNGGGLVSSSVEIAQQIVKKGKIIDVKFRDTKYNVTYESKLDKPEFDFAVLVNEHTASASEILASAIQDSKGGTLIGTKTFGKAVIQNTYPLSNGSVFKLTTGQYVTRNGKEINHIGLTPDVEVENTTDRIDTSKYTPFDYTTKQSYGNSSDNVKAAKERLYLLDFYNGNTDSDVFDDELKTAIKDFQKANDLLSYGVLDIPTQKKIEKVFSKIEVTTDNQFEKAYELMGGNLEDLN
;
A
#
# COMPACT_ATOMS: atom_id res chain seq x y z
N MET A 1 17.87 -1.32 6.70
CA MET A 1 19.24 -1.16 7.25
C MET A 1 20.16 -0.88 6.09
N SER A 2 21.04 0.09 6.25
CA SER A 2 22.12 0.34 5.30
C SER A 2 23.16 -0.78 5.32
N ASP A 3 23.97 -0.92 4.25
CA ASP A 3 24.99 -1.97 4.11
C ASP A 3 26.07 -1.90 5.20
N ASP A 4 26.20 -0.76 5.88
CA ASP A 4 27.16 -0.49 6.96
C ASP A 4 26.56 -0.65 8.37
N GLY A 5 25.36 -1.24 8.48
CA GLY A 5 24.75 -1.68 9.73
C GLY A 5 23.99 -0.60 10.51
N TYR A 6 23.67 0.54 9.89
CA TYR A 6 22.85 1.58 10.52
C TYR A 6 21.37 1.43 10.11
N VAL A 7 20.47 1.89 10.99
CA VAL A 7 19.07 2.15 10.63
C VAL A 7 19.00 3.52 9.97
N GLU A 8 18.48 3.59 8.77
CA GLU A 8 18.42 4.79 7.94
C GLU A 8 16.98 5.34 7.87
N ILE A 9 16.85 6.66 7.88
CA ILE A 9 15.58 7.35 7.69
C ILE A 9 15.28 7.37 6.19
N VAL A 10 14.24 6.64 5.78
CA VAL A 10 13.82 6.54 4.36
C VAL A 10 12.63 7.42 4.02
N GLY A 11 11.97 8.03 5.01
CA GLY A 11 10.83 8.92 4.80
C GLY A 11 10.21 9.41 6.09
N PHE A 12 9.29 10.36 5.97
CA PHE A 12 8.44 10.86 7.05
C PHE A 12 6.98 10.57 6.70
N LEU A 13 6.18 10.16 7.70
CA LEU A 13 4.82 9.67 7.49
C LEU A 13 3.79 10.78 7.17
N ASN A 14 4.12 12.04 7.48
CA ASN A 14 3.25 13.19 7.20
C ASN A 14 4.08 14.45 6.99
N GLU A 15 3.47 15.45 6.32
CA GLU A 15 4.07 16.77 6.03
C GLU A 15 4.38 17.59 7.29
N ASP A 16 3.76 17.23 8.42
CA ASP A 16 3.92 17.92 9.71
C ASP A 16 4.84 17.18 10.70
N SER A 17 5.68 16.27 10.18
CA SER A 17 6.60 15.48 11.01
C SER A 17 7.41 16.32 12.00
N LYS A 18 7.29 16.02 13.30
CA LYS A 18 8.09 16.66 14.34
C LYS A 18 9.58 16.32 14.19
N ALA A 19 9.90 15.15 13.68
CA ALA A 19 11.26 14.72 13.41
C ALA A 19 11.90 15.56 12.28
N GLU A 20 11.18 15.76 11.17
CA GLU A 20 11.63 16.60 10.06
C GLU A 20 11.78 18.07 10.50
N LYS A 21 10.80 18.61 11.24
CA LYS A 21 10.86 19.97 11.81
C LYS A 21 12.01 20.16 12.81
N ALA A 22 12.44 19.08 13.47
CA ALA A 22 13.63 19.11 14.32
C ALA A 22 14.94 19.12 13.52
N GLY A 23 14.91 18.88 12.20
CA GLY A 23 16.08 18.92 11.32
C GLY A 23 16.59 17.55 10.86
N LEU A 24 15.92 16.45 11.22
CA LEU A 24 16.19 15.12 10.65
C LEU A 24 15.83 15.09 9.16
N LYS A 25 16.55 14.31 8.37
CA LYS A 25 16.39 14.21 6.91
C LYS A 25 16.35 12.76 6.44
N ILE A 26 15.79 12.55 5.27
CA ILE A 26 15.92 11.28 4.54
C ILE A 26 17.40 11.04 4.23
N GLY A 27 17.85 9.80 4.41
CA GLY A 27 19.27 9.41 4.28
C GLY A 27 20.08 9.51 5.58
N ASP A 28 19.54 10.10 6.66
CA ASP A 28 20.21 10.12 7.96
C ASP A 28 20.36 8.71 8.52
N LYS A 29 21.56 8.36 8.98
CA LYS A 29 21.86 7.06 9.60
C LYS A 29 21.86 7.21 11.12
N ILE A 30 20.91 6.58 11.79
CA ILE A 30 20.75 6.67 13.25
C ILE A 30 21.89 5.92 13.92
N CYS A 31 22.70 6.63 14.73
CA CYS A 31 23.83 6.08 15.47
C CYS A 31 23.60 6.03 16.98
N LYS A 32 22.82 6.99 17.57
CA LYS A 32 22.50 6.97 19.01
C LYS A 32 21.04 7.37 19.24
N VAL A 33 20.43 6.81 20.31
CA VAL A 33 19.11 7.22 20.83
C VAL A 33 19.23 7.45 22.33
N ASP A 34 18.89 8.65 22.80
CA ASP A 34 19.04 9.11 24.17
C ASP A 34 20.48 8.88 24.71
N GLY A 35 21.49 9.05 23.85
CA GLY A 35 22.90 8.89 24.14
C GLY A 35 23.43 7.46 24.12
N GLU A 36 22.57 6.45 23.93
CA GLU A 36 22.99 5.05 23.78
C GLU A 36 23.30 4.74 22.33
N ASP A 37 24.46 4.10 22.09
CA ASP A 37 24.85 3.66 20.74
C ASP A 37 23.95 2.51 20.27
N VAL A 38 23.32 2.70 19.10
CA VAL A 38 22.40 1.74 18.50
C VAL A 38 22.93 1.18 17.18
N THR A 39 24.22 1.37 16.90
CA THR A 39 24.87 0.83 15.71
C THR A 39 24.80 -0.70 15.71
N GLY A 40 24.38 -1.27 14.60
CA GLY A 40 24.22 -2.72 14.47
C GLY A 40 22.92 -3.29 15.06
N TRP A 41 22.09 -2.47 15.70
CA TRP A 41 20.78 -2.92 16.17
C TRP A 41 19.82 -3.13 15.01
N SER A 42 18.88 -4.06 15.19
CA SER A 42 17.78 -4.23 14.23
C SER A 42 16.86 -3.00 14.21
N ILE A 43 16.13 -2.81 13.10
CA ILE A 43 15.12 -1.75 12.98
C ILE A 43 14.12 -1.79 14.15
N SER A 44 13.71 -3.00 14.57
CA SER A 44 12.76 -3.18 15.68
C SER A 44 13.34 -2.71 17.02
N GLU A 45 14.60 -2.98 17.29
CA GLU A 45 15.26 -2.55 18.53
C GLU A 45 15.40 -1.04 18.57
N VAL A 46 15.90 -0.42 17.48
CA VAL A 46 16.01 1.05 17.38
C VAL A 46 14.64 1.70 17.48
N ARG A 47 13.62 1.16 16.79
CA ARG A 47 12.24 1.63 16.88
C ARG A 47 11.72 1.59 18.32
N ASN A 48 11.90 0.48 19.03
CA ASN A 48 11.46 0.33 20.42
C ASN A 48 12.16 1.30 21.37
N LYS A 49 13.38 1.71 21.06
CA LYS A 49 14.13 2.70 21.83
C LYS A 49 13.62 4.14 21.58
N ILE A 50 13.19 4.42 20.34
CA ILE A 50 12.63 5.74 19.96
C ILE A 50 11.20 5.91 20.51
N ILE A 51 10.38 4.86 20.47
CA ILE A 51 9.00 4.90 20.96
C ILE A 51 8.99 5.17 22.46
N GLY A 52 8.00 5.94 22.91
CA GLY A 52 7.78 6.26 24.31
C GLY A 52 6.47 6.99 24.53
N GLU A 53 6.27 7.52 25.72
CA GLU A 53 5.09 8.27 26.10
C GLU A 53 4.94 9.53 25.23
N GLU A 54 3.72 9.78 24.79
CA GLU A 54 3.38 10.94 23.96
C GLU A 54 3.74 12.25 24.67
N ASN A 55 4.15 13.26 23.91
CA ASN A 55 4.61 14.57 24.36
C ASN A 55 5.91 14.53 25.17
N THR A 56 6.64 13.39 25.24
CA THR A 56 7.99 13.32 25.76
C THR A 56 9.01 13.57 24.66
N SER A 57 10.21 14.04 25.02
CA SER A 57 11.31 14.25 24.08
C SER A 57 12.13 12.98 23.89
N VAL A 58 12.69 12.81 22.71
CA VAL A 58 13.71 11.82 22.39
C VAL A 58 14.88 12.51 21.70
N ARG A 59 16.09 12.13 22.08
CA ARG A 59 17.33 12.61 21.45
C ARG A 59 17.82 11.56 20.47
N VAL A 60 18.00 11.96 19.21
CA VAL A 60 18.46 11.09 18.13
C VAL A 60 19.75 11.68 17.55
N SER A 61 20.84 10.91 17.60
CA SER A 61 22.07 11.28 16.89
C SER A 61 22.14 10.48 15.59
N VAL A 62 22.52 11.17 14.52
CA VAL A 62 22.63 10.59 13.18
C VAL A 62 23.99 10.89 12.57
N LEU A 63 24.42 10.02 11.66
CA LEU A 63 25.54 10.30 10.76
C LEU A 63 24.97 10.85 9.45
N ARG A 64 25.38 12.07 9.10
CA ARG A 64 25.05 12.76 7.84
C ARG A 64 26.35 13.29 7.24
N ASP A 65 26.66 12.89 6.02
CA ASP A 65 27.90 13.31 5.29
C ASP A 65 29.20 13.03 6.10
N GLY A 66 29.19 12.00 6.94
CA GLY A 66 30.31 11.58 7.78
C GLY A 66 30.42 12.34 9.11
N GLU A 67 29.51 13.25 9.42
CA GLU A 67 29.47 13.99 10.69
C GLU A 67 28.36 13.47 11.59
N GLU A 68 28.62 13.36 12.90
CA GLU A 68 27.61 13.04 13.92
C GLU A 68 26.83 14.32 14.28
N LEU A 69 25.52 14.33 14.04
CA LEU A 69 24.61 15.42 14.36
C LEU A 69 23.56 14.94 15.37
N GLU A 70 23.24 15.78 16.36
CA GLU A 70 22.26 15.47 17.39
C GLU A 70 21.00 16.32 17.22
N PHE A 71 19.84 15.67 17.29
CA PHE A 71 18.53 16.30 17.19
C PHE A 71 17.64 15.88 18.36
N ILE A 72 16.86 16.82 18.89
CA ILE A 72 15.85 16.54 19.90
C ILE A 72 14.50 16.74 19.25
N THR A 73 13.67 15.68 19.24
CA THR A 73 12.32 15.74 18.74
C THR A 73 11.32 15.30 19.80
N THR A 74 10.06 15.71 19.65
CA THR A 74 8.98 15.33 20.56
C THR A 74 8.25 14.11 20.00
N ARG A 75 8.04 13.10 20.85
CA ARG A 75 7.20 11.96 20.53
C ARG A 75 5.74 12.42 20.38
N VAL A 76 5.15 12.10 19.27
CA VAL A 76 3.73 12.35 18.99
C VAL A 76 3.06 11.04 18.64
N ALA A 77 1.77 10.95 18.91
CA ALA A 77 1.00 9.83 18.38
C ALA A 77 1.08 9.84 16.85
N VAL A 78 1.67 8.82 16.28
CA VAL A 78 1.75 8.66 14.82
C VAL A 78 0.55 7.81 14.42
N HIS A 79 -0.39 8.43 13.75
CA HIS A 79 -1.50 7.75 13.11
C HIS A 79 -1.15 7.54 11.63
N GLU A 80 -0.92 6.30 11.25
CA GLU A 80 -0.96 5.95 9.83
C GLU A 80 -2.42 6.03 9.41
N ASN A 81 -2.71 6.85 8.40
CA ASN A 81 -4.05 6.92 7.86
C ASN A 81 -4.48 5.54 7.39
N SER A 82 -5.60 5.08 7.90
CA SER A 82 -6.22 3.82 7.48
C SER A 82 -7.08 3.99 6.23
N VAL A 83 -7.37 5.25 5.84
CA VAL A 83 -8.15 5.60 4.66
C VAL A 83 -7.33 6.52 3.76
N ASN A 84 -7.18 6.14 2.50
CA ASN A 84 -6.61 6.95 1.44
C ASN A 84 -7.71 7.29 0.43
N SER A 85 -7.74 8.53 -0.07
CA SER A 85 -8.73 8.96 -1.05
C SER A 85 -8.10 9.73 -2.20
N ALA A 86 -8.67 9.58 -3.39
CA ALA A 86 -8.24 10.28 -4.59
C ALA A 86 -9.44 10.56 -5.53
N GLU A 87 -9.31 11.60 -6.35
CA GLU A 87 -10.17 11.85 -7.48
C GLU A 87 -9.52 11.26 -8.74
N LEU A 88 -10.27 10.44 -9.46
CA LEU A 88 -9.86 9.89 -10.74
C LEU A 88 -10.51 10.69 -11.87
N LYS A 89 -9.95 10.60 -13.09
CA LYS A 89 -10.60 11.16 -14.27
C LYS A 89 -12.02 10.61 -14.42
N GLY A 90 -12.90 11.37 -15.06
CA GLY A 90 -14.31 10.96 -15.21
C GLY A 90 -15.19 11.22 -13.98
N ASN A 91 -14.74 12.05 -13.03
CA ASN A 91 -15.46 12.39 -11.79
C ASN A 91 -15.79 11.13 -10.95
N ILE A 92 -14.82 10.24 -10.82
CA ILE A 92 -14.89 9.01 -10.05
C ILE A 92 -14.00 9.17 -8.82
N GLY A 93 -14.52 8.81 -7.65
CA GLY A 93 -13.76 8.75 -6.40
C GLY A 93 -13.08 7.40 -6.22
N TYR A 94 -11.92 7.41 -5.61
CA TYR A 94 -11.25 6.22 -5.10
C TYR A 94 -11.07 6.36 -3.61
N ILE A 95 -11.47 5.35 -2.84
CA ILE A 95 -11.25 5.27 -1.40
C ILE A 95 -10.66 3.89 -1.10
N GLN A 96 -9.50 3.84 -0.50
CA GLN A 96 -8.89 2.62 0.00
C GLN A 96 -8.97 2.60 1.53
N ILE A 97 -9.41 1.48 2.10
CA ILE A 97 -9.32 1.22 3.54
C ILE A 97 -8.30 0.11 3.74
N THR A 98 -7.19 0.42 4.42
CA THR A 98 -6.08 -0.52 4.63
C THR A 98 -6.27 -1.38 5.88
N THR A 99 -6.97 -0.87 6.88
CA THR A 99 -7.32 -1.57 8.13
C THR A 99 -8.51 -0.87 8.79
N PHE A 100 -9.16 -1.55 9.75
CA PHE A 100 -10.21 -0.94 10.57
C PHE A 100 -9.69 -0.72 11.99
N ASN A 101 -9.38 0.51 12.33
CA ASN A 101 -8.93 0.95 13.64
C ASN A 101 -9.90 1.98 14.26
N SER A 102 -9.52 2.66 15.33
CA SER A 102 -10.36 3.63 16.04
C SER A 102 -10.57 4.95 15.27
N THR A 103 -9.73 5.28 14.29
CA THR A 103 -9.81 6.51 13.50
C THR A 103 -10.45 6.30 12.12
N THR A 104 -10.56 5.05 11.65
CA THR A 104 -11.01 4.72 10.29
C THR A 104 -12.40 5.27 9.98
N THR A 105 -13.31 5.30 10.97
CA THR A 105 -14.67 5.83 10.75
C THR A 105 -14.63 7.32 10.45
N ASP A 106 -13.86 8.09 11.21
CA ASP A 106 -13.72 9.53 11.03
C ASP A 106 -13.01 9.84 9.71
N GLU A 107 -11.89 9.17 9.44
CA GLU A 107 -11.14 9.29 8.18
C GLU A 107 -12.00 8.96 6.94
N PHE A 108 -12.86 7.94 7.04
CA PHE A 108 -13.79 7.59 5.97
C PHE A 108 -14.89 8.63 5.79
N THR A 109 -15.37 9.22 6.89
CA THR A 109 -16.36 10.31 6.87
C THR A 109 -15.77 11.53 6.18
N ASP A 110 -14.54 11.91 6.53
CA ASP A 110 -13.83 13.03 5.89
C ASP A 110 -13.63 12.77 4.38
N ALA A 111 -13.29 11.53 4.00
CA ALA A 111 -13.19 11.16 2.60
C ALA A 111 -14.54 11.29 1.85
N LEU A 112 -15.66 10.87 2.46
CA LEU A 112 -16.99 11.06 1.87
C LEU A 112 -17.37 12.56 1.77
N ASP A 113 -17.03 13.37 2.77
CA ASP A 113 -17.29 14.80 2.74
C ASP A 113 -16.49 15.47 1.61
N TRP A 114 -15.23 15.10 1.44
CA TRP A 114 -14.42 15.56 0.32
C TRP A 114 -15.02 15.14 -1.04
N MET A 115 -15.57 13.91 -1.16
CA MET A 115 -16.28 13.49 -2.38
C MET A 115 -17.54 14.33 -2.63
N ARG A 116 -18.27 14.73 -1.57
CA ARG A 116 -19.43 15.63 -1.67
C ARG A 116 -19.05 17.02 -2.18
N GLU A 117 -17.97 17.59 -1.65
CA GLU A 117 -17.43 18.90 -2.10
C GLU A 117 -17.06 18.88 -3.59
N LYS A 118 -16.54 17.76 -4.07
CA LYS A 118 -16.19 17.52 -5.47
C LYS A 118 -17.40 17.13 -6.36
N ASN A 119 -18.60 16.97 -5.78
CA ASN A 119 -19.78 16.44 -6.47
C ASN A 119 -19.57 15.04 -7.08
N ILE A 120 -18.70 14.24 -6.52
CA ILE A 120 -18.46 12.84 -6.91
C ILE A 120 -19.56 11.98 -6.30
N LYS A 121 -20.15 11.07 -7.10
CA LYS A 121 -21.20 10.14 -6.66
C LYS A 121 -20.85 8.68 -6.89
N LYS A 122 -19.85 8.41 -7.69
CA LYS A 122 -19.39 7.07 -8.04
C LYS A 122 -18.04 6.83 -7.40
N ILE A 123 -17.93 5.80 -6.59
CA ILE A 123 -16.73 5.55 -5.77
C ILE A 123 -16.25 4.11 -5.98
N ILE A 124 -14.97 3.96 -6.26
CA ILE A 124 -14.26 2.69 -6.16
C ILE A 124 -13.77 2.57 -4.72
N LEU A 125 -14.32 1.60 -3.97
CA LEU A 125 -13.91 1.29 -2.61
C LEU A 125 -12.97 0.09 -2.62
N ASP A 126 -11.70 0.30 -2.29
CA ASP A 126 -10.69 -0.76 -2.30
C ASP A 126 -10.50 -1.36 -0.91
N LEU A 127 -10.91 -2.63 -0.75
CA LEU A 127 -10.75 -3.45 0.44
C LEU A 127 -9.76 -4.60 0.23
N ARG A 128 -9.05 -4.61 -0.89
CA ARG A 128 -8.03 -5.63 -1.16
C ARG A 128 -6.90 -5.57 -0.14
N ASN A 129 -6.38 -6.72 0.22
CA ASN A 129 -5.31 -6.88 1.22
C ASN A 129 -5.65 -6.35 2.63
N ASN A 130 -6.90 -6.01 2.90
CA ASN A 130 -7.35 -5.57 4.22
C ASN A 130 -7.84 -6.76 5.04
N GLY A 131 -7.05 -7.19 6.02
CA GLY A 131 -7.37 -8.31 6.93
C GLY A 131 -8.46 -8.02 7.96
N GLY A 132 -9.08 -6.82 7.93
CA GLY A 132 -10.13 -6.38 8.86
C GLY A 132 -9.62 -5.46 9.97
N GLY A 133 -10.16 -5.66 11.16
CA GLY A 133 -9.87 -4.84 12.35
C GLY A 133 -11.08 -4.73 13.26
N LEU A 134 -11.42 -3.53 13.71
CA LEU A 134 -12.54 -3.27 14.60
C LEU A 134 -13.88 -3.45 13.88
N VAL A 135 -14.72 -4.34 14.40
CA VAL A 135 -16.08 -4.57 13.89
C VAL A 135 -16.94 -3.30 14.02
N SER A 136 -16.79 -2.54 15.12
CA SER A 136 -17.51 -1.29 15.32
C SER A 136 -17.28 -0.30 14.19
N SER A 137 -16.03 -0.08 13.80
CA SER A 137 -15.67 0.84 12.73
C SER A 137 -16.28 0.42 11.37
N SER A 138 -16.19 -0.88 11.05
CA SER A 138 -16.81 -1.41 9.82
C SER A 138 -18.34 -1.24 9.80
N VAL A 139 -19.00 -1.44 10.95
CA VAL A 139 -20.46 -1.25 11.09
C VAL A 139 -20.84 0.22 10.98
N GLU A 140 -20.10 1.12 11.62
CA GLU A 140 -20.32 2.57 11.56
C GLU A 140 -20.17 3.12 10.14
N ILE A 141 -19.17 2.64 9.41
CA ILE A 141 -18.99 2.97 7.98
C ILE A 141 -20.18 2.43 7.17
N ALA A 142 -20.57 1.16 7.37
CA ALA A 142 -21.73 0.60 6.69
C ALA A 142 -23.02 1.39 6.97
N GLN A 143 -23.20 1.91 8.19
CA GLN A 143 -24.35 2.75 8.53
C GLN A 143 -24.43 4.06 7.74
N GLN A 144 -23.30 4.58 7.26
CA GLN A 144 -23.24 5.82 6.46
C GLN A 144 -23.56 5.59 4.98
N ILE A 145 -23.37 4.38 4.46
CA ILE A 145 -23.44 4.13 3.00
C ILE A 145 -24.44 3.07 2.59
N VAL A 146 -24.83 2.18 3.51
CA VAL A 146 -25.72 1.05 3.20
C VAL A 146 -27.16 1.42 3.53
N LYS A 147 -28.07 1.15 2.59
CA LYS A 147 -29.51 1.38 2.77
C LYS A 147 -30.07 0.69 3.98
N LYS A 148 -31.02 1.35 4.66
CA LYS A 148 -31.79 0.88 5.81
C LYS A 148 -32.06 -0.61 5.83
N GLY A 149 -31.83 -1.20 7.00
CA GLY A 149 -31.99 -2.61 7.31
C GLY A 149 -30.74 -3.20 7.94
N LYS A 150 -30.75 -4.48 8.12
CA LYS A 150 -29.66 -5.23 8.76
C LYS A 150 -28.33 -5.02 8.04
N ILE A 151 -27.24 -4.95 8.80
CA ILE A 151 -25.86 -5.00 8.32
C ILE A 151 -25.33 -6.42 8.55
N ILE A 152 -25.29 -6.88 9.82
CA ILE A 152 -24.92 -8.23 10.23
C ILE A 152 -25.72 -8.68 11.45
N ASP A 153 -25.81 -10.00 11.66
CA ASP A 153 -26.18 -10.60 12.95
C ASP A 153 -24.94 -11.22 13.59
N VAL A 154 -24.62 -10.82 14.80
CA VAL A 154 -23.57 -11.45 15.63
C VAL A 154 -24.24 -12.48 16.55
N LYS A 155 -23.77 -13.71 16.46
CA LYS A 155 -24.26 -14.85 17.23
C LYS A 155 -23.22 -15.32 18.25
N PHE A 156 -23.59 -15.39 19.50
CA PHE A 156 -22.77 -15.91 20.57
C PHE A 156 -23.29 -17.29 21.06
N ARG A 157 -22.45 -18.04 21.77
CA ARG A 157 -22.81 -19.30 22.35
C ARG A 157 -24.02 -19.15 23.28
N ASP A 158 -24.04 -18.12 24.14
CA ASP A 158 -25.22 -17.73 24.91
C ASP A 158 -26.03 -16.72 24.08
N THR A 159 -27.16 -17.17 23.58
CA THR A 159 -28.00 -16.42 22.65
C THR A 159 -28.53 -15.08 23.20
N LYS A 160 -28.50 -14.88 24.53
CA LYS A 160 -28.88 -13.59 25.15
C LYS A 160 -27.96 -12.44 24.77
N TYR A 161 -26.73 -12.75 24.31
CA TYR A 161 -25.75 -11.75 23.85
C TYR A 161 -25.77 -11.53 22.33
N ASN A 162 -26.67 -12.19 21.62
CA ASN A 162 -26.80 -11.94 20.18
C ASN A 162 -27.13 -10.48 19.89
N VAL A 163 -26.49 -9.94 18.90
CA VAL A 163 -26.66 -8.53 18.49
C VAL A 163 -26.90 -8.45 16.99
N THR A 164 -27.91 -7.69 16.61
CA THR A 164 -28.15 -7.29 15.21
C THR A 164 -27.70 -5.83 15.04
N TYR A 165 -26.81 -5.60 14.09
CA TYR A 165 -26.42 -4.25 13.68
C TYR A 165 -27.22 -3.84 12.45
N GLU A 166 -27.74 -2.60 12.46
CA GLU A 166 -28.62 -2.09 11.42
C GLU A 166 -28.18 -0.71 10.93
N SER A 167 -28.43 -0.44 9.65
CA SER A 167 -28.43 0.91 9.08
C SER A 167 -29.83 1.51 9.14
N LYS A 168 -29.89 2.83 9.34
CA LYS A 168 -31.12 3.64 9.29
C LYS A 168 -31.16 4.55 8.07
N LEU A 169 -30.20 4.47 7.18
CA LEU A 169 -30.05 5.33 6.01
C LEU A 169 -31.15 5.04 5.00
N ASP A 170 -32.08 5.97 4.84
CA ASP A 170 -33.20 5.77 3.92
C ASP A 170 -32.77 5.79 2.44
N LYS A 171 -31.85 6.70 2.08
CA LYS A 171 -31.38 6.88 0.71
C LYS A 171 -29.85 6.97 0.67
N PRO A 172 -29.17 5.93 0.19
CA PRO A 172 -27.73 6.01 -0.10
C PRO A 172 -27.43 7.13 -1.10
N GLU A 173 -26.30 7.78 -0.90
CA GLU A 173 -25.88 8.93 -1.71
C GLU A 173 -24.93 8.55 -2.84
N PHE A 174 -24.17 7.49 -2.64
CA PHE A 174 -23.09 7.06 -3.52
C PHE A 174 -23.36 5.68 -4.13
N ASP A 175 -22.84 5.46 -5.33
CA ASP A 175 -22.77 4.16 -5.99
C ASP A 175 -21.36 3.61 -5.83
N PHE A 176 -21.24 2.33 -5.44
CA PHE A 176 -19.94 1.72 -5.15
C PHE A 176 -19.58 0.60 -6.12
N ALA A 177 -18.32 0.61 -6.60
CA ALA A 177 -17.61 -0.57 -7.07
C ALA A 177 -16.62 -0.98 -5.97
N VAL A 178 -16.75 -2.18 -5.41
CA VAL A 178 -15.95 -2.61 -4.25
C VAL A 178 -14.93 -3.64 -4.69
N LEU A 179 -13.65 -3.31 -4.58
CA LEU A 179 -12.56 -4.22 -4.88
C LEU A 179 -12.27 -5.13 -3.68
N VAL A 180 -12.24 -6.43 -3.93
CA VAL A 180 -11.96 -7.46 -2.91
C VAL A 180 -11.01 -8.52 -3.46
N ASN A 181 -10.24 -9.16 -2.57
CA ASN A 181 -9.40 -10.30 -2.92
C ASN A 181 -9.33 -11.33 -1.77
N GLU A 182 -8.55 -12.39 -1.95
CA GLU A 182 -8.36 -13.49 -1.00
C GLU A 182 -7.77 -13.06 0.36
N HIS A 183 -7.24 -11.84 0.46
CA HIS A 183 -6.74 -11.25 1.69
C HIS A 183 -7.75 -10.29 2.36
N THR A 184 -8.88 -10.02 1.70
CA THR A 184 -10.00 -9.27 2.29
C THR A 184 -10.69 -10.14 3.34
N ALA A 185 -10.63 -9.74 4.63
CA ALA A 185 -11.08 -10.62 5.72
C ALA A 185 -11.83 -9.87 6.85
N SER A 186 -12.67 -10.60 7.61
CA SER A 186 -13.27 -10.14 8.88
C SER A 186 -14.09 -8.84 8.73
N ALA A 187 -13.70 -7.72 9.36
CA ALA A 187 -14.41 -6.44 9.28
C ALA A 187 -14.59 -5.95 7.84
N SER A 188 -13.61 -6.22 6.96
CA SER A 188 -13.71 -5.91 5.53
C SER A 188 -14.82 -6.72 4.86
N GLU A 189 -15.00 -7.99 5.25
CA GLU A 189 -16.07 -8.84 4.73
C GLU A 189 -17.44 -8.39 5.26
N ILE A 190 -17.51 -7.83 6.48
CA ILE A 190 -18.74 -7.21 7.01
C ILE A 190 -19.16 -6.06 6.10
N LEU A 191 -18.27 -5.12 5.81
CA LEU A 191 -18.57 -3.96 4.97
C LEU A 191 -18.92 -4.40 3.54
N ALA A 192 -18.10 -5.24 2.93
CA ALA A 192 -18.31 -5.74 1.58
C ALA A 192 -19.65 -6.47 1.44
N SER A 193 -19.96 -7.40 2.38
CA SER A 193 -21.24 -8.14 2.35
C SER A 193 -22.44 -7.23 2.58
N ALA A 194 -22.34 -6.21 3.44
CA ALA A 194 -23.40 -5.26 3.67
C ALA A 194 -23.73 -4.44 2.41
N ILE A 195 -22.69 -4.01 1.67
CA ILE A 195 -22.86 -3.30 0.39
C ILE A 195 -23.49 -4.23 -0.66
N GLN A 196 -22.96 -5.45 -0.83
CA GLN A 196 -23.45 -6.44 -1.80
C GLN A 196 -24.92 -6.83 -1.52
N ASP A 197 -25.20 -7.25 -0.30
CA ASP A 197 -26.53 -7.74 0.08
C ASP A 197 -27.60 -6.65 0.06
N SER A 198 -27.23 -5.37 0.27
CA SER A 198 -28.14 -4.24 0.16
C SER A 198 -28.34 -3.75 -1.29
N LYS A 199 -27.56 -4.27 -2.24
CA LYS A 199 -27.45 -3.78 -3.63
C LYS A 199 -26.98 -2.31 -3.68
N GLY A 200 -26.14 -1.92 -2.75
CA GLY A 200 -25.52 -0.59 -2.68
C GLY A 200 -24.26 -0.47 -3.52
N GLY A 201 -23.80 -1.55 -4.11
CA GLY A 201 -22.62 -1.59 -4.97
C GLY A 201 -22.36 -2.98 -5.53
N THR A 202 -21.36 -3.07 -6.41
CA THR A 202 -20.94 -4.31 -7.09
C THR A 202 -19.56 -4.73 -6.54
N LEU A 203 -19.44 -5.97 -6.06
CA LEU A 203 -18.16 -6.54 -5.65
C LEU A 203 -17.40 -7.06 -6.88
N ILE A 204 -16.13 -6.69 -6.98
CA ILE A 204 -15.26 -7.02 -8.11
C ILE A 204 -13.94 -7.58 -7.57
N GLY A 205 -13.43 -8.62 -8.16
CA GLY A 205 -12.15 -9.21 -7.80
C GLY A 205 -12.19 -10.71 -7.62
N THR A 206 -11.51 -11.22 -6.59
CA THR A 206 -11.48 -12.63 -6.27
C THR A 206 -12.21 -12.92 -4.96
N LYS A 207 -12.48 -14.20 -4.70
CA LYS A 207 -13.19 -14.66 -3.51
C LYS A 207 -12.45 -14.25 -2.23
N THR A 208 -13.17 -13.72 -1.24
CA THR A 208 -12.58 -13.24 0.01
C THR A 208 -12.16 -14.38 0.93
N PHE A 209 -11.46 -14.05 2.01
CA PHE A 209 -10.83 -15.00 2.93
C PHE A 209 -11.84 -15.93 3.66
N GLY A 210 -12.96 -15.39 4.11
CA GLY A 210 -13.93 -16.17 4.88
C GLY A 210 -13.64 -16.25 6.37
N LYS A 211 -13.42 -15.11 7.03
CA LYS A 211 -13.25 -15.04 8.49
C LYS A 211 -14.45 -14.36 9.13
N ALA A 212 -15.45 -15.14 9.51
CA ALA A 212 -16.69 -14.65 10.14
C ALA A 212 -16.77 -14.93 11.65
N VAL A 213 -15.65 -14.84 12.35
CA VAL A 213 -15.57 -15.04 13.80
C VAL A 213 -15.26 -13.75 14.54
N ILE A 214 -15.87 -13.59 15.73
CA ILE A 214 -15.61 -12.49 16.66
C ILE A 214 -14.58 -12.95 17.68
N GLN A 215 -13.51 -12.20 17.84
CA GLN A 215 -12.45 -12.48 18.79
C GLN A 215 -12.32 -11.34 19.80
N ASN A 216 -12.33 -11.68 21.06
CA ASN A 216 -12.10 -10.76 22.16
C ASN A 216 -10.77 -11.04 22.84
N THR A 217 -10.10 -9.96 23.30
CA THR A 217 -8.85 -10.03 24.03
C THR A 217 -9.14 -9.84 25.52
N TYR A 218 -8.61 -10.75 26.35
CA TYR A 218 -8.81 -10.76 27.79
C TYR A 218 -7.45 -10.59 28.48
N PRO A 219 -7.24 -9.50 29.26
CA PRO A 219 -6.03 -9.33 30.03
C PRO A 219 -6.02 -10.29 31.23
N LEU A 220 -4.85 -10.82 31.55
CA LEU A 220 -4.59 -11.64 32.71
C LEU A 220 -3.88 -10.84 33.80
N SER A 221 -3.97 -11.29 35.06
CA SER A 221 -3.39 -10.58 36.23
C SER A 221 -1.87 -10.45 36.19
N ASN A 222 -1.19 -11.28 35.40
CA ASN A 222 0.26 -11.24 35.23
C ASN A 222 0.72 -10.31 34.06
N GLY A 223 -0.21 -9.51 33.49
CA GLY A 223 0.09 -8.63 32.35
C GLY A 223 0.04 -9.31 30.98
N SER A 224 -0.12 -10.65 30.92
CA SER A 224 -0.35 -11.34 29.65
C SER A 224 -1.76 -11.13 29.16
N VAL A 225 -2.01 -11.37 27.88
CA VAL A 225 -3.34 -11.32 27.28
C VAL A 225 -3.59 -12.61 26.50
N PHE A 226 -4.84 -13.07 26.45
CA PHE A 226 -5.23 -14.12 25.53
C PHE A 226 -6.39 -13.68 24.66
N LYS A 227 -6.39 -14.15 23.41
CA LYS A 227 -7.40 -13.86 22.41
C LYS A 227 -8.27 -15.09 22.22
N LEU A 228 -9.58 -14.92 22.39
CA LEU A 228 -10.55 -16.01 22.32
C LEU A 228 -11.63 -15.70 21.29
N THR A 229 -11.98 -16.69 20.49
CA THR A 229 -13.19 -16.65 19.65
C THR A 229 -14.42 -16.84 20.53
N THR A 230 -15.29 -15.83 20.54
CA THR A 230 -16.48 -15.79 21.42
C THR A 230 -17.80 -15.80 20.65
N GLY A 231 -17.78 -15.49 19.37
CA GLY A 231 -18.96 -15.43 18.52
C GLY A 231 -18.62 -15.56 17.04
N GLN A 232 -19.66 -15.60 16.25
CA GLN A 232 -19.58 -15.54 14.78
C GLN A 232 -20.65 -14.59 14.25
N TYR A 233 -20.46 -14.12 13.03
CA TYR A 233 -21.48 -13.30 12.38
C TYR A 233 -21.97 -13.95 11.08
N VAL A 234 -23.19 -13.59 10.70
CA VAL A 234 -23.78 -13.89 9.40
C VAL A 234 -24.11 -12.57 8.70
N THR A 235 -24.13 -12.60 7.37
CA THR A 235 -24.37 -11.41 6.56
C THR A 235 -25.82 -10.91 6.70
N ARG A 236 -26.10 -9.76 6.07
CA ARG A 236 -27.44 -9.16 6.01
C ARG A 236 -28.54 -10.15 5.64
N ASN A 237 -28.27 -11.02 4.68
CA ASN A 237 -29.21 -12.03 4.18
C ASN A 237 -29.13 -13.37 4.94
N GLY A 238 -28.39 -13.44 6.06
CA GLY A 238 -28.24 -14.63 6.89
C GLY A 238 -27.26 -15.66 6.33
N LYS A 239 -26.43 -15.29 5.35
CA LYS A 239 -25.43 -16.18 4.73
C LYS A 239 -24.25 -16.37 5.69
N GLU A 240 -23.85 -17.61 5.88
CA GLU A 240 -22.62 -17.97 6.59
C GLU A 240 -21.44 -17.89 5.62
N ILE A 241 -20.41 -17.15 6.00
CA ILE A 241 -19.22 -16.95 5.16
C ILE A 241 -17.94 -17.47 5.83
N ASN A 242 -18.05 -18.02 7.05
CA ASN A 242 -16.88 -18.55 7.76
C ASN A 242 -16.28 -19.75 7.01
N HIS A 243 -14.97 -19.70 6.71
CA HIS A 243 -14.25 -20.64 5.85
C HIS A 243 -14.78 -20.74 4.41
N ILE A 244 -15.72 -19.87 4.02
CA ILE A 244 -16.30 -19.86 2.67
C ILE A 244 -15.88 -18.62 1.90
N GLY A 245 -15.94 -17.44 2.54
CA GLY A 245 -15.70 -16.13 1.90
C GLY A 245 -16.91 -15.61 1.12
N LEU A 246 -16.80 -14.37 0.68
CA LEU A 246 -17.73 -13.74 -0.23
C LEU A 246 -17.31 -14.04 -1.67
N THR A 247 -18.27 -14.39 -2.50
CA THR A 247 -18.06 -14.48 -3.96
C THR A 247 -18.35 -13.10 -4.54
N PRO A 248 -17.42 -12.48 -5.28
CA PRO A 248 -17.68 -11.20 -5.94
C PRO A 248 -18.78 -11.35 -6.99
N ASP A 249 -19.45 -10.23 -7.31
CA ASP A 249 -20.48 -10.19 -8.37
C ASP A 249 -19.83 -10.26 -9.77
N VAL A 250 -18.62 -9.72 -9.88
CA VAL A 250 -17.78 -9.76 -11.07
C VAL A 250 -16.43 -10.36 -10.69
N GLU A 251 -16.21 -11.60 -11.09
CA GLU A 251 -14.96 -12.31 -10.82
C GLU A 251 -13.89 -11.89 -11.82
N VAL A 252 -12.81 -11.30 -11.33
CA VAL A 252 -11.66 -10.80 -12.11
C VAL A 252 -10.38 -11.08 -11.38
N GLU A 253 -9.42 -11.66 -12.07
CA GLU A 253 -8.05 -11.85 -11.57
C GLU A 253 -7.11 -10.82 -12.21
N ASN A 254 -6.13 -10.36 -11.45
CA ASN A 254 -5.02 -9.60 -11.99
C ASN A 254 -4.12 -10.54 -12.79
N THR A 255 -3.56 -10.05 -13.90
CA THR A 255 -2.62 -10.81 -14.71
C THR A 255 -1.20 -10.34 -14.46
N THR A 256 -0.29 -11.29 -14.38
CA THR A 256 1.15 -11.00 -14.29
C THR A 256 1.81 -11.60 -15.51
N ASP A 257 2.29 -10.73 -16.37
CA ASP A 257 2.96 -11.09 -17.61
C ASP A 257 4.40 -10.59 -17.60
N ARG A 258 5.24 -11.20 -18.43
CA ARG A 258 6.57 -10.64 -18.67
C ARG A 258 6.45 -9.33 -19.42
N ILE A 259 7.35 -8.42 -19.10
CA ILE A 259 7.42 -7.13 -19.79
C ILE A 259 7.50 -7.33 -21.32
N ASP A 260 6.69 -6.57 -22.03
CA ASP A 260 6.71 -6.56 -23.50
C ASP A 260 7.91 -5.76 -23.98
N THR A 261 9.00 -6.46 -24.28
CA THR A 261 10.25 -5.82 -24.73
C THR A 261 10.13 -5.10 -26.07
N SER A 262 9.09 -5.40 -26.86
CA SER A 262 8.87 -4.75 -28.17
C SER A 262 8.48 -3.29 -28.09
N LYS A 263 8.05 -2.83 -26.91
CA LYS A 263 7.68 -1.43 -26.62
C LYS A 263 8.90 -0.52 -26.38
N TYR A 264 10.10 -1.09 -26.29
CA TYR A 264 11.33 -0.39 -25.93
C TYR A 264 12.31 -0.37 -27.10
N THR A 265 13.19 0.62 -27.13
CA THR A 265 14.23 0.73 -28.14
C THR A 265 15.08 -0.55 -28.19
N PRO A 266 15.24 -1.23 -29.34
CA PRO A 266 15.99 -2.45 -29.41
C PRO A 266 17.51 -2.21 -29.37
N PHE A 267 18.27 -3.14 -28.77
CA PHE A 267 19.72 -3.17 -28.93
C PHE A 267 20.10 -3.74 -30.31
N ASP A 268 21.12 -3.17 -30.95
CA ASP A 268 21.65 -3.68 -32.23
C ASP A 268 22.72 -4.78 -32.04
N TYR A 269 23.32 -4.86 -30.84
CA TYR A 269 24.38 -5.80 -30.47
C TYR A 269 25.64 -5.77 -31.36
N THR A 270 25.87 -4.67 -32.11
CA THR A 270 27.00 -4.57 -33.05
C THR A 270 28.11 -3.66 -32.54
N THR A 271 27.75 -2.65 -31.75
CA THR A 271 28.68 -1.63 -31.30
C THR A 271 28.69 -1.49 -29.78
N LYS A 272 29.86 -1.22 -29.21
CA LYS A 272 30.00 -0.78 -27.83
C LYS A 272 29.79 0.71 -27.73
N GLN A 273 29.21 1.17 -26.61
CA GLN A 273 29.00 2.58 -26.30
C GLN A 273 29.76 2.96 -25.04
N SER A 274 30.24 4.22 -25.00
CA SER A 274 30.95 4.77 -23.85
C SER A 274 30.59 6.26 -23.70
N TYR A 275 31.04 6.86 -22.60
CA TYR A 275 30.79 8.27 -22.29
C TYR A 275 30.96 9.17 -23.51
N GLY A 276 29.98 10.04 -23.74
CA GLY A 276 29.93 11.00 -24.86
C GLY A 276 29.39 10.41 -26.16
N ASN A 277 29.17 9.11 -26.29
CA ASN A 277 28.50 8.54 -27.47
C ASN A 277 27.01 8.89 -27.48
N SER A 278 26.39 8.92 -28.66
CA SER A 278 24.97 9.09 -28.89
C SER A 278 24.51 8.02 -29.85
N SER A 279 23.50 7.22 -29.44
CA SER A 279 22.95 6.13 -30.25
C SER A 279 21.70 5.54 -29.65
N ASP A 280 20.92 4.76 -30.44
CA ASP A 280 19.79 4.00 -29.99
C ASP A 280 20.18 2.96 -28.92
N ASN A 281 21.38 2.40 -28.96
CA ASN A 281 21.87 1.50 -27.90
C ASN A 281 22.01 2.20 -26.54
N VAL A 282 22.34 3.48 -26.53
CA VAL A 282 22.39 4.27 -25.29
C VAL A 282 20.97 4.49 -24.74
N LYS A 283 20.04 4.90 -25.60
CA LYS A 283 18.62 5.03 -25.23
C LYS A 283 18.06 3.70 -24.71
N ALA A 284 18.29 2.60 -25.44
CA ALA A 284 17.88 1.25 -25.04
C ALA A 284 18.40 0.86 -23.66
N ALA A 285 19.64 1.22 -23.34
CA ALA A 285 20.24 0.94 -22.03
C ALA A 285 19.59 1.79 -20.92
N LYS A 286 19.35 3.09 -21.17
CA LYS A 286 18.70 3.99 -20.22
C LYS A 286 17.28 3.51 -19.86
N GLU A 287 16.45 3.22 -20.87
CA GLU A 287 15.08 2.71 -20.69
C GLU A 287 15.05 1.46 -19.79
N ARG A 288 15.95 0.51 -20.03
CA ARG A 288 15.99 -0.75 -19.29
C ARG A 288 16.59 -0.60 -17.90
N LEU A 289 17.69 0.15 -17.77
CA LEU A 289 18.34 0.35 -16.48
C LEU A 289 17.48 1.20 -15.54
N TYR A 290 16.62 2.08 -16.08
CA TYR A 290 15.62 2.82 -15.32
C TYR A 290 14.61 1.85 -14.67
N LEU A 291 14.04 0.93 -15.43
CA LEU A 291 13.09 -0.07 -14.92
C LEU A 291 13.74 -1.16 -14.07
N LEU A 292 15.05 -1.27 -14.11
CA LEU A 292 15.85 -2.15 -13.25
C LEU A 292 16.42 -1.43 -12.01
N ASP A 293 16.02 -0.18 -11.76
CA ASP A 293 16.43 0.66 -10.62
C ASP A 293 17.95 0.96 -10.54
N PHE A 294 18.65 0.92 -11.69
CA PHE A 294 20.05 1.31 -11.77
C PHE A 294 20.26 2.73 -12.31
N TYR A 295 19.28 3.31 -13.00
CA TYR A 295 19.35 4.62 -13.63
C TYR A 295 18.13 5.47 -13.30
N ASN A 296 18.34 6.75 -12.92
CA ASN A 296 17.24 7.64 -12.52
C ASN A 296 17.15 8.91 -13.41
N GLY A 297 17.97 8.98 -14.48
CA GLY A 297 18.03 10.14 -15.37
C GLY A 297 17.01 10.10 -16.51
N ASN A 298 17.26 10.97 -17.50
CA ASN A 298 16.37 11.10 -18.66
C ASN A 298 16.50 9.91 -19.63
N THR A 299 15.45 9.08 -19.68
CA THR A 299 15.37 7.89 -20.55
C THR A 299 15.16 8.21 -22.03
N ASP A 300 14.67 9.42 -22.37
CA ASP A 300 14.47 9.85 -23.77
C ASP A 300 15.76 10.31 -24.46
N SER A 301 16.80 10.54 -23.68
CA SER A 301 18.10 10.98 -24.21
C SER A 301 18.91 9.79 -24.73
N ASP A 302 19.45 9.92 -25.93
CA ASP A 302 20.36 8.97 -26.57
C ASP A 302 21.85 9.23 -26.26
N VAL A 303 22.16 10.25 -25.43
CA VAL A 303 23.53 10.64 -25.07
C VAL A 303 24.00 9.86 -23.83
N PHE A 304 25.18 9.24 -23.96
CA PHE A 304 25.86 8.53 -22.87
C PHE A 304 26.49 9.54 -21.90
N ASP A 305 25.84 9.77 -20.76
CA ASP A 305 26.24 10.70 -19.71
C ASP A 305 26.97 9.98 -18.53
N ASP A 306 27.44 10.75 -17.55
CA ASP A 306 28.12 10.20 -16.37
C ASP A 306 27.18 9.35 -15.47
N GLU A 307 25.90 9.71 -15.44
CA GLU A 307 24.89 8.97 -14.68
C GLU A 307 24.69 7.58 -15.27
N LEU A 308 24.55 7.46 -16.59
CA LEU A 308 24.47 6.17 -17.27
C LEU A 308 25.76 5.36 -17.08
N LYS A 309 26.94 6.00 -17.11
CA LYS A 309 28.20 5.31 -16.85
C LYS A 309 28.22 4.68 -15.45
N THR A 310 27.71 5.40 -14.45
CA THR A 310 27.61 4.92 -13.08
C THR A 310 26.62 3.75 -13.02
N ALA A 311 25.41 3.92 -13.56
CA ALA A 311 24.39 2.89 -13.65
C ALA A 311 24.89 1.60 -14.31
N ILE A 312 25.65 1.70 -15.40
CA ILE A 312 26.26 0.54 -16.07
C ILE A 312 27.28 -0.13 -15.17
N LYS A 313 28.12 0.61 -14.43
CA LYS A 313 29.09 0.02 -13.49
C LYS A 313 28.37 -0.76 -12.39
N ASP A 314 27.33 -0.19 -11.83
CA ASP A 314 26.57 -0.79 -10.74
C ASP A 314 25.82 -2.05 -11.24
N PHE A 315 25.21 -1.97 -12.41
CA PHE A 315 24.59 -3.12 -13.06
C PHE A 315 25.60 -4.23 -13.36
N GLN A 316 26.78 -3.88 -13.92
CA GLN A 316 27.85 -4.82 -14.20
C GLN A 316 28.31 -5.54 -12.93
N LYS A 317 28.53 -4.78 -11.83
CA LYS A 317 28.91 -5.32 -10.53
C LYS A 317 27.84 -6.26 -9.96
N ALA A 318 26.57 -5.86 -10.00
CA ALA A 318 25.44 -6.65 -9.50
C ALA A 318 25.19 -7.93 -10.31
N ASN A 319 25.73 -8.02 -11.52
CA ASN A 319 25.49 -9.12 -12.45
C ASN A 319 26.75 -9.92 -12.80
N ASP A 320 27.80 -9.85 -11.98
CA ASP A 320 29.06 -10.60 -12.13
C ASP A 320 29.80 -10.29 -13.45
N LEU A 321 29.65 -9.06 -13.96
CA LEU A 321 30.41 -8.56 -15.09
C LEU A 321 31.57 -7.67 -14.62
N LEU A 322 32.56 -7.46 -15.50
CA LEU A 322 33.63 -6.52 -15.22
C LEU A 322 33.07 -5.08 -15.17
N SER A 323 33.14 -4.46 -13.98
CA SER A 323 32.56 -3.13 -13.71
C SER A 323 33.46 -1.99 -14.20
N TYR A 324 33.44 -1.69 -15.49
CA TYR A 324 34.25 -0.62 -16.10
C TYR A 324 33.43 0.49 -16.76
N GLY A 325 32.11 0.39 -16.74
CA GLY A 325 31.21 1.46 -17.16
C GLY A 325 31.18 1.69 -18.67
N VAL A 326 31.37 0.64 -19.47
CA VAL A 326 31.18 0.64 -20.92
C VAL A 326 30.02 -0.28 -21.27
N LEU A 327 29.14 0.18 -22.11
CA LEU A 327 28.03 -0.61 -22.65
C LEU A 327 28.52 -1.46 -23.83
N ASP A 328 29.28 -2.51 -23.53
CA ASP A 328 29.73 -3.48 -24.51
C ASP A 328 28.66 -4.54 -24.83
N ILE A 329 28.88 -5.34 -25.84
CA ILE A 329 27.92 -6.35 -26.29
C ILE A 329 27.56 -7.35 -25.19
N PRO A 330 28.47 -7.88 -24.36
CA PRO A 330 28.11 -8.71 -23.21
C PRO A 330 27.20 -7.99 -22.22
N THR A 331 27.45 -6.71 -21.93
CA THR A 331 26.62 -5.88 -21.04
C THR A 331 25.22 -5.68 -21.62
N GLN A 332 25.10 -5.29 -22.90
CA GLN A 332 23.82 -5.16 -23.61
C GLN A 332 22.99 -6.44 -23.53
N LYS A 333 23.59 -7.59 -23.83
CA LYS A 333 22.93 -8.90 -23.75
C LYS A 333 22.50 -9.26 -22.32
N LYS A 334 23.31 -8.88 -21.33
CA LYS A 334 22.96 -9.15 -19.93
C LYS A 334 21.82 -8.24 -19.46
N ILE A 335 21.83 -6.96 -19.83
CA ILE A 335 20.72 -6.04 -19.56
C ILE A 335 19.42 -6.59 -20.15
N GLU A 336 19.40 -6.94 -21.44
CA GLU A 336 18.23 -7.52 -22.10
C GLU A 336 17.73 -8.77 -21.42
N LYS A 337 18.65 -9.68 -21.04
CA LYS A 337 18.31 -10.93 -20.36
C LYS A 337 17.70 -10.72 -18.98
N VAL A 338 18.14 -9.70 -18.23
CA VAL A 338 17.57 -9.37 -16.91
C VAL A 338 16.25 -8.66 -17.09
N PHE A 339 16.19 -7.67 -17.97
CA PHE A 339 15.01 -6.89 -18.31
C PHE A 339 13.85 -7.75 -18.77
N SER A 340 14.08 -8.69 -19.70
CA SER A 340 13.02 -9.59 -20.22
C SER A 340 12.40 -10.53 -19.18
N LYS A 341 12.94 -10.54 -17.96
CA LYS A 341 12.40 -11.32 -16.84
C LYS A 341 11.53 -10.48 -15.90
N ILE A 342 11.48 -9.18 -16.09
CA ILE A 342 10.59 -8.33 -15.30
C ILE A 342 9.16 -8.80 -15.51
N GLU A 343 8.46 -9.02 -14.40
CA GLU A 343 7.04 -9.32 -14.40
C GLU A 343 6.27 -8.02 -14.12
N VAL A 344 5.29 -7.74 -14.96
CA VAL A 344 4.40 -6.59 -14.85
C VAL A 344 3.02 -7.09 -14.51
N THR A 345 2.49 -6.67 -13.37
CA THR A 345 1.12 -7.00 -12.97
C THR A 345 0.16 -5.92 -13.47
N THR A 346 -0.81 -6.33 -14.28
CA THR A 346 -1.93 -5.49 -14.70
C THR A 346 -3.05 -5.61 -13.67
N ASP A 347 -3.50 -4.49 -13.15
CA ASP A 347 -4.61 -4.44 -12.19
C ASP A 347 -5.96 -4.47 -12.92
N ASN A 348 -6.28 -5.63 -13.51
CA ASN A 348 -7.54 -5.84 -14.23
C ASN A 348 -8.77 -5.61 -13.33
N GLN A 349 -8.63 -5.82 -12.03
CA GLN A 349 -9.70 -5.58 -11.05
C GLN A 349 -10.03 -4.09 -10.96
N PHE A 350 -8.99 -3.25 -10.84
CA PHE A 350 -9.16 -1.80 -10.82
C PHE A 350 -9.68 -1.26 -12.15
N GLU A 351 -9.13 -1.72 -13.27
CA GLU A 351 -9.60 -1.36 -14.61
C GLU A 351 -11.10 -1.70 -14.77
N LYS A 352 -11.52 -2.89 -14.31
CA LYS A 352 -12.92 -3.30 -14.39
C LYS A 352 -13.85 -2.46 -13.51
N ALA A 353 -13.40 -2.09 -12.31
CA ALA A 353 -14.14 -1.19 -11.43
C ALA A 353 -14.27 0.21 -12.05
N TYR A 354 -13.18 0.71 -12.64
CA TYR A 354 -13.15 2.01 -13.28
C TYR A 354 -14.12 2.08 -14.49
N GLU A 355 -14.11 1.06 -15.35
CA GLU A 355 -15.09 0.94 -16.45
C GLU A 355 -16.54 0.92 -15.94
N LEU A 356 -16.84 0.11 -14.91
CA LEU A 356 -18.19 0.02 -14.34
C LEU A 356 -18.68 1.35 -13.75
N MET A 357 -17.75 2.15 -13.23
CA MET A 357 -18.05 3.51 -12.78
C MET A 357 -18.13 4.51 -13.95
N GLY A 358 -17.89 4.09 -15.18
CA GLY A 358 -17.99 4.91 -16.40
C GLY A 358 -16.71 5.64 -16.78
N GLY A 359 -15.57 5.23 -16.25
CA GLY A 359 -14.26 5.72 -16.65
C GLY A 359 -13.83 5.17 -18.03
N ASN A 360 -12.94 5.90 -18.70
CA ASN A 360 -12.32 5.43 -19.94
C ASN A 360 -10.91 4.93 -19.62
N LEU A 361 -10.56 3.68 -19.96
CA LEU A 361 -9.25 3.08 -19.69
C LEU A 361 -8.07 3.85 -20.32
N GLU A 362 -8.32 4.60 -21.41
CA GLU A 362 -7.31 5.49 -21.99
C GLU A 362 -6.85 6.58 -21.02
N ASP A 363 -7.66 6.90 -20.01
CA ASP A 363 -7.34 7.90 -18.99
C ASP A 363 -6.37 7.39 -17.91
N LEU A 364 -6.12 6.09 -17.86
CA LEU A 364 -5.21 5.44 -16.90
C LEU A 364 -3.78 5.27 -17.44
N ASN A 365 -3.56 5.55 -18.74
CA ASN A 365 -2.27 5.45 -19.42
C ASN A 365 -1.48 6.76 -19.42
#